data_0df07ca9e896d08a92ab307e10ce6d00
#
_entry.id   0df07ca9e896d08a92ab307e10ce6d00
#
_cell.length_a   1.000
_cell.length_b   1.000
_cell.length_c   1.000
_cell.angle_alpha   90.00
_cell.angle_beta   90.00
_cell.angle_gamma   90.00
#
_symmetry.space_group_name_H-M   'P 1'
#
loop_
_entity.id
_entity.type
_entity.pdbx_description
1 polymer ?
#
loop_
_entity_poly.entity_id
_entity_poly.type
_entity_poly.pdbx_seq_one_letter_code
_entity_poly.pdbx_strand_id
1 'polypeptide(L)'
;MNFPAWEHGPAVTEVHRVIGFLVVGGFAALMLWGFGARLLKRDPGAWFWRLLAAEQVVLGIQVVAGIVLLAIHGFGARPWLHYLYGSVFPITVLVITHLFARDLERDQHVPFAVAGLICFGLTARALTTGLGIG
;
A
#
# COMPACT_ATOMS: atom_id res chain seq x y z
N MET A 1 29.45 9.83 -11.51
CA MET A 1 28.99 10.15 -12.85
C MET A 1 27.74 11.00 -12.78
N ASN A 2 27.76 12.15 -13.45
CA ASN A 2 26.63 13.07 -13.40
C ASN A 2 25.66 12.75 -14.54
N PHE A 3 24.52 12.21 -14.19
CA PHE A 3 23.43 12.03 -15.13
C PHE A 3 22.54 13.26 -15.15
N PRO A 4 22.01 13.64 -16.31
CA PRO A 4 20.96 14.63 -16.35
C PRO A 4 19.77 14.22 -15.47
N ALA A 5 19.04 15.21 -14.97
CA ALA A 5 17.92 14.95 -14.06
C ALA A 5 16.89 13.97 -14.66
N TRP A 6 16.65 14.05 -15.97
CA TRP A 6 15.69 13.16 -16.62
C TRP A 6 16.13 11.68 -16.62
N GLU A 7 17.44 11.42 -16.59
CA GLU A 7 17.97 10.06 -16.56
C GLU A 7 17.75 9.39 -15.23
N HIS A 8 17.59 10.16 -14.17
CA HIS A 8 17.22 9.64 -12.86
C HIS A 8 15.72 9.38 -12.73
N GLY A 9 14.94 9.72 -13.75
CA GLY A 9 13.50 9.64 -13.70
C GLY A 9 12.94 10.45 -12.54
N PRO A 10 13.35 11.73 -12.34
CA PRO A 10 13.06 12.44 -11.10
C PRO A 10 11.57 12.58 -10.83
N ALA A 11 10.77 12.83 -11.87
CA ALA A 11 9.32 12.96 -11.71
C ALA A 11 8.70 11.63 -11.27
N VAL A 12 9.04 10.52 -11.93
CA VAL A 12 8.48 9.21 -11.58
C VAL A 12 9.00 8.76 -10.22
N THR A 13 10.28 8.98 -9.93
CA THR A 13 10.88 8.63 -8.65
C THR A 13 10.23 9.38 -7.50
N GLU A 14 10.02 10.69 -7.65
CA GLU A 14 9.36 11.50 -6.63
C GLU A 14 7.89 11.10 -6.46
N VAL A 15 7.17 10.86 -7.54
CA VAL A 15 5.78 10.39 -7.48
C VAL A 15 5.72 9.06 -6.74
N HIS A 16 6.58 8.12 -7.10
CA HIS A 16 6.62 6.81 -6.44
C HIS A 16 6.91 6.94 -4.94
N ARG A 17 7.87 7.79 -4.58
CA ARG A 17 8.23 8.02 -3.18
C ARG A 17 7.09 8.64 -2.39
N VAL A 18 6.48 9.70 -2.92
CA VAL A 18 5.37 10.41 -2.25
C VAL A 18 4.17 9.47 -2.10
N ILE A 19 3.81 8.75 -3.16
CA ILE A 19 2.71 7.80 -3.11
C ILE A 19 3.02 6.67 -2.12
N GLY A 20 4.29 6.27 -1.99
CA GLY A 20 4.71 5.28 -0.99
C GLY A 20 4.32 5.69 0.43
N PHE A 21 4.57 6.94 0.79
CA PHE A 21 4.14 7.46 2.09
C PHE A 21 2.62 7.49 2.23
N LEU A 22 1.91 7.87 1.15
CA LEU A 22 0.43 7.88 1.16
C LEU A 22 -0.13 6.47 1.32
N VAL A 23 0.45 5.48 0.67
CA VAL A 23 0.03 4.08 0.80
C VAL A 23 0.18 3.61 2.24
N VAL A 24 1.33 3.83 2.83
CA VAL A 24 1.60 3.42 4.23
C VAL A 24 0.63 4.15 5.16
N GLY A 25 0.49 5.45 5.00
CA GLY A 25 -0.42 6.27 5.82
C GLY A 25 -1.88 5.87 5.67
N GLY A 26 -2.30 5.53 4.45
CA GLY A 26 -3.66 5.09 4.18
C GLY A 26 -3.99 3.77 4.85
N PHE A 27 -3.08 2.80 4.83
CA PHE A 27 -3.29 1.54 5.55
C PHE A 27 -3.31 1.75 7.06
N ALA A 28 -2.47 2.64 7.59
CA ALA A 28 -2.52 3.01 9.00
C ALA A 28 -3.89 3.61 9.36
N ALA A 29 -4.41 4.50 8.53
CA ALA A 29 -5.71 5.12 8.74
C ALA A 29 -6.85 4.08 8.72
N LEU A 30 -6.84 3.15 7.76
CA LEU A 30 -7.82 2.08 7.69
C LEU A 30 -7.77 1.18 8.92
N MET A 31 -6.58 0.83 9.37
CA MET A 31 -6.37 0.04 10.58
C MET A 31 -6.98 0.74 11.80
N LEU A 32 -6.59 1.99 12.03
CA LEU A 32 -7.05 2.74 13.20
C LEU A 32 -8.55 2.98 13.15
N TRP A 33 -9.07 3.35 12.00
CA TRP A 33 -10.50 3.63 11.82
C TRP A 33 -11.33 2.35 12.01
N GLY A 34 -10.93 1.27 11.33
CA GLY A 34 -11.67 0.01 11.41
C GLY A 34 -11.67 -0.58 12.81
N PHE A 35 -10.52 -0.64 13.48
CA PHE A 35 -10.46 -1.12 14.85
C PHE A 35 -11.13 -0.17 15.83
N GLY A 36 -10.99 1.14 15.64
CA GLY A 36 -11.65 2.14 16.45
C GLY A 36 -13.18 1.99 16.38
N ALA A 37 -13.71 1.84 15.18
CA ALA A 37 -15.15 1.62 15.00
C ALA A 37 -15.61 0.35 15.72
N ARG A 38 -14.83 -0.73 15.63
CA ARG A 38 -15.15 -1.99 16.30
C ARG A 38 -15.14 -1.85 17.82
N LEU A 39 -14.14 -1.16 18.36
CA LEU A 39 -14.05 -0.92 19.80
C LEU A 39 -15.21 -0.06 20.32
N LEU A 40 -15.62 0.92 19.52
CA LEU A 40 -16.77 1.79 19.88
C LEU A 40 -18.11 1.16 19.54
N LYS A 41 -18.12 -0.04 18.96
CA LYS A 41 -19.33 -0.74 18.51
C LYS A 41 -20.16 0.11 17.56
N ARG A 42 -19.48 0.79 16.63
CA ARG A 42 -20.11 1.66 15.64
C ARG A 42 -19.80 1.18 14.24
N ASP A 43 -20.73 1.47 13.31
CA ASP A 43 -20.47 1.31 11.90
C ASP A 43 -19.40 2.33 11.49
N PRO A 44 -18.40 1.95 10.68
CA PRO A 44 -17.34 2.88 10.27
C PRO A 44 -17.83 3.96 9.31
N GLY A 45 -18.99 3.75 8.68
CA GLY A 45 -19.56 4.71 7.75
C GLY A 45 -19.03 4.60 6.32
N ALA A 46 -19.71 5.33 5.43
CA ALA A 46 -19.38 5.27 4.01
C ALA A 46 -17.97 5.76 3.68
N TRP A 47 -17.44 6.69 4.45
CA TRP A 47 -16.11 7.24 4.21
C TRP A 47 -14.99 6.23 4.45
N PHE A 48 -15.19 5.27 5.36
CA PHE A 48 -14.25 4.17 5.52
C PHE A 48 -14.09 3.38 4.21
N TRP A 49 -15.21 3.03 3.59
CA TRP A 49 -15.21 2.26 2.35
C TRP A 49 -14.64 3.06 1.18
N ARG A 50 -14.88 4.38 1.17
CA ARG A 50 -14.29 5.27 0.18
C ARG A 50 -12.79 5.38 0.35
N LEU A 51 -12.33 5.46 1.59
CA LEU A 51 -10.88 5.46 1.87
C LEU A 51 -10.26 4.14 1.42
N LEU A 52 -10.91 3.01 1.72
CA LEU A 52 -10.42 1.70 1.27
C LEU A 52 -10.31 1.65 -0.26
N ALA A 53 -11.34 2.09 -0.96
CA ALA A 53 -11.34 2.12 -2.42
C ALA A 53 -10.21 3.02 -2.95
N ALA A 54 -10.07 4.21 -2.39
CA ALA A 54 -9.01 5.15 -2.79
C ALA A 54 -7.62 4.57 -2.52
N GLU A 55 -7.42 3.94 -1.36
CA GLU A 55 -6.13 3.33 -1.02
C GLU A 55 -5.76 2.20 -1.99
N GLN A 56 -6.73 1.40 -2.38
CA GLN A 56 -6.49 0.33 -3.36
C GLN A 56 -6.11 0.88 -4.73
N VAL A 57 -6.75 1.97 -5.16
CA VAL A 57 -6.39 2.66 -6.40
C VAL A 57 -4.98 3.23 -6.30
N VAL A 58 -4.67 3.89 -5.20
CA VAL A 58 -3.35 4.48 -4.95
C VAL A 58 -2.28 3.39 -4.94
N LEU A 59 -2.55 2.26 -4.30
CA LEU A 59 -1.64 1.10 -4.32
C LEU A 59 -1.41 0.61 -5.75
N GLY A 60 -2.46 0.52 -6.55
CA GLY A 60 -2.35 0.13 -7.96
C GLY A 60 -1.48 1.09 -8.75
N ILE A 61 -1.68 2.40 -8.57
CA ILE A 61 -0.85 3.42 -9.21
C ILE A 61 0.60 3.27 -8.77
N GLN A 62 0.82 3.01 -7.48
CA GLN A 62 2.16 2.82 -6.93
C GLN A 62 2.87 1.63 -7.56
N VAL A 63 2.17 0.52 -7.73
CA VAL A 63 2.72 -0.68 -8.35
C VAL A 63 3.08 -0.38 -9.82
N VAL A 64 2.22 0.32 -10.55
CA VAL A 64 2.50 0.70 -11.94
C VAL A 64 3.73 1.62 -12.01
N ALA A 65 3.82 2.63 -11.13
CA ALA A 65 4.99 3.50 -11.06
C ALA A 65 6.25 2.71 -10.76
N GLY A 66 6.16 1.73 -9.86
CA GLY A 66 7.27 0.84 -9.54
C GLY A 66 7.71 -0.01 -10.74
N ILE A 67 6.76 -0.49 -11.52
CA ILE A 67 7.06 -1.25 -12.74
C ILE A 67 7.77 -0.35 -13.76
N VAL A 68 7.34 0.90 -13.91
CA VAL A 68 8.01 1.87 -14.79
C VAL A 68 9.45 2.09 -14.35
N LEU A 69 9.67 2.28 -13.05
CA LEU A 69 11.03 2.44 -12.50
C LEU A 69 11.87 1.18 -12.69
N LEU A 70 11.27 0.01 -12.56
CA LEU A 70 11.95 -1.26 -12.83
C LEU A 70 12.41 -1.32 -14.29
N ALA A 71 11.56 -0.89 -15.21
CA ALA A 71 11.92 -0.85 -16.63
C ALA A 71 13.06 0.14 -16.93
N ILE A 72 13.09 1.27 -16.21
CA ILE A 72 14.13 2.31 -16.38
C ILE A 72 15.45 1.89 -15.77
N HIS A 73 15.43 1.39 -14.51
CA HIS A 73 16.64 1.14 -13.73
C HIS A 73 17.10 -0.33 -13.76
N GLY A 74 16.24 -1.24 -14.20
CA GLY A 74 16.53 -2.65 -14.25
C GLY A 74 16.33 -3.38 -12.92
N PHE A 75 16.28 -4.69 -13.01
CA PHE A 75 16.16 -5.57 -11.85
C PHE A 75 17.45 -5.47 -11.03
N GLY A 76 17.32 -5.40 -9.73
CA GLY A 76 18.48 -5.30 -8.83
C GLY A 76 18.78 -3.89 -8.36
N ALA A 77 18.10 -2.86 -8.90
CA ALA A 77 18.22 -1.50 -8.40
C ALA A 77 17.76 -1.38 -6.95
N ARG A 78 16.86 -2.27 -6.54
CA ARG A 78 16.36 -2.39 -5.16
C ARG A 78 16.40 -3.85 -4.74
N PRO A 79 16.45 -4.15 -3.42
CA PRO A 79 16.34 -5.53 -2.95
C PRO A 79 15.07 -6.19 -3.48
N TRP A 80 15.14 -7.46 -3.80
CA TRP A 80 14.00 -8.19 -4.32
C TRP A 80 12.81 -8.18 -3.36
N LEU A 81 13.08 -8.10 -2.06
CA LEU A 81 12.04 -7.99 -1.04
C LEU A 81 11.19 -6.73 -1.20
N HIS A 82 11.76 -5.63 -1.74
CA HIS A 82 11.02 -4.42 -2.02
C HIS A 82 9.82 -4.70 -2.93
N TYR A 83 10.02 -5.50 -3.96
CA TYR A 83 8.97 -5.84 -4.92
C TYR A 83 7.88 -6.69 -4.27
N LEU A 84 8.24 -7.66 -3.43
CA LEU A 84 7.29 -8.51 -2.74
C LEU A 84 6.47 -7.74 -1.72
N TYR A 85 7.13 -6.96 -0.86
CA TYR A 85 6.46 -6.21 0.19
C TYR A 85 5.62 -5.06 -0.36
N GLY A 86 5.99 -4.52 -1.50
CA GLY A 86 5.31 -3.38 -2.10
C GLY A 86 4.19 -3.74 -3.06
N SER A 87 4.12 -4.99 -3.53
CA SER A 87 3.12 -5.37 -4.52
C SER A 87 2.47 -6.71 -4.23
N VAL A 88 3.20 -7.81 -4.33
CA VAL A 88 2.64 -9.16 -4.29
C VAL A 88 1.90 -9.42 -2.98
N PHE A 89 2.55 -9.17 -1.84
CA PHE A 89 1.97 -9.47 -0.54
C PHE A 89 0.78 -8.57 -0.22
N PRO A 90 0.85 -7.23 -0.35
CA PRO A 90 -0.32 -6.40 -0.08
C PRO A 90 -1.51 -6.73 -0.98
N ILE A 91 -1.28 -6.96 -2.26
CA ILE A 91 -2.35 -7.33 -3.20
C ILE A 91 -2.98 -8.64 -2.78
N THR A 92 -2.18 -9.65 -2.43
CA THR A 92 -2.65 -10.95 -1.97
C THR A 92 -3.50 -10.82 -0.72
N VAL A 93 -3.03 -10.04 0.26
CA VAL A 93 -3.77 -9.80 1.50
C VAL A 93 -5.13 -9.17 1.19
N LEU A 94 -5.17 -8.16 0.33
CA LEU A 94 -6.43 -7.49 -0.02
C LEU A 94 -7.39 -8.42 -0.77
N VAL A 95 -6.90 -9.23 -1.70
CA VAL A 95 -7.74 -10.19 -2.43
C VAL A 95 -8.35 -11.19 -1.45
N ILE A 96 -7.55 -11.77 -0.57
CA ILE A 96 -8.02 -12.72 0.43
C ILE A 96 -9.06 -12.05 1.35
N THR A 97 -8.80 -10.81 1.75
CA THR A 97 -9.70 -10.07 2.62
C THR A 97 -11.06 -9.82 1.96
N HIS A 98 -11.06 -9.43 0.68
CA HIS A 98 -12.32 -9.25 -0.06
C HIS A 98 -13.10 -10.55 -0.15
N LEU A 99 -12.42 -11.66 -0.43
CA LEU A 99 -13.07 -12.97 -0.52
C LEU A 99 -13.65 -13.41 0.83
N PHE A 100 -12.93 -13.16 1.90
CA PHE A 100 -13.39 -13.49 3.25
C PHE A 100 -14.56 -12.60 3.68
N ALA A 101 -14.43 -11.29 3.49
CA ALA A 101 -15.41 -10.34 4.00
C ALA A 101 -16.76 -10.43 3.29
N ARG A 102 -16.79 -10.85 2.01
CA ARG A 102 -18.04 -10.93 1.25
C ARG A 102 -19.03 -11.92 1.86
N ASP A 103 -18.53 -12.90 2.61
CA ASP A 103 -19.37 -13.92 3.23
C ASP A 103 -19.82 -13.56 4.64
N LEU A 104 -19.36 -12.42 5.17
CA LEU A 104 -19.73 -11.95 6.49
C LEU A 104 -21.05 -11.19 6.42
N GLU A 105 -21.95 -11.45 7.37
CA GLU A 105 -23.23 -10.75 7.48
C GLU A 105 -23.08 -9.42 8.21
N ARG A 106 -22.09 -9.32 9.12
CA ARG A 106 -21.86 -8.14 9.96
C ARG A 106 -20.37 -7.87 10.08
N ASP A 107 -20.06 -6.63 10.46
CA ASP A 107 -18.70 -6.21 10.79
C ASP A 107 -17.70 -6.48 9.65
N GLN A 108 -18.13 -6.27 8.41
CA GLN A 108 -17.28 -6.50 7.23
C GLN A 108 -16.02 -5.63 7.23
N HIS A 109 -16.05 -4.51 7.97
CA HIS A 109 -14.90 -3.62 8.09
C HIS A 109 -13.76 -4.22 8.92
N VAL A 110 -14.04 -5.16 9.81
CA VAL A 110 -13.01 -5.73 10.69
C VAL A 110 -11.92 -6.48 9.91
N PRO A 111 -12.24 -7.36 8.94
CA PRO A 111 -11.21 -7.95 8.11
C PRO A 111 -10.34 -6.92 7.40
N PHE A 112 -10.93 -5.80 6.96
CA PHE A 112 -10.16 -4.74 6.31
C PHE A 112 -9.31 -3.95 7.29
N ALA A 113 -9.71 -3.85 8.56
CA ALA A 113 -8.84 -3.29 9.60
C ALA A 113 -7.62 -4.19 9.83
N VAL A 114 -7.83 -5.50 9.87
CA VAL A 114 -6.73 -6.48 9.97
C VAL A 114 -5.83 -6.40 8.74
N ALA A 115 -6.43 -6.35 7.55
CA ALA A 115 -5.68 -6.17 6.31
C ALA A 115 -4.88 -4.88 6.32
N GLY A 116 -5.46 -3.80 6.84
CA GLY A 116 -4.78 -2.52 7.03
C GLY A 116 -3.54 -2.66 7.90
N LEU A 117 -3.64 -3.37 9.01
CA LEU A 117 -2.50 -3.64 9.88
C LEU A 117 -1.40 -4.42 9.14
N ILE A 118 -1.77 -5.48 8.47
CA ILE A 118 -0.80 -6.32 7.74
C ILE A 118 -0.17 -5.54 6.60
N CYS A 119 -0.98 -4.85 5.79
CA CYS A 119 -0.49 -4.07 4.66
C CYS A 119 0.32 -2.87 5.11
N PHE A 120 -0.03 -2.25 6.26
CA PHE A 120 0.79 -1.21 6.85
C PHE A 120 2.21 -1.72 7.11
N GLY A 121 2.34 -2.87 7.76
CA GLY A 121 3.66 -3.46 8.03
C GLY A 121 4.41 -3.81 6.74
N LEU A 122 3.74 -4.42 5.78
CA LEU A 122 4.35 -4.83 4.51
C LEU A 122 4.80 -3.61 3.69
N THR A 123 3.93 -2.60 3.56
CA THR A 123 4.25 -1.42 2.76
C THR A 123 5.24 -0.50 3.46
N ALA A 124 5.22 -0.43 4.79
CA ALA A 124 6.25 0.27 5.55
C ALA A 124 7.62 -0.38 5.32
N ARG A 125 7.68 -1.71 5.30
CA ARG A 125 8.92 -2.42 4.99
C ARG A 125 9.36 -2.16 3.56
N ALA A 126 8.41 -2.15 2.60
CA ALA A 126 8.70 -1.80 1.22
C ALA A 126 9.25 -0.37 1.10
N LEU A 127 8.67 0.57 1.85
CA LEU A 127 9.14 1.95 1.87
C LEU A 127 10.59 2.02 2.35
N THR A 128 10.92 1.37 3.46
CA THR A 128 12.30 1.39 3.99
C THR A 128 13.28 0.72 3.02
N THR A 129 12.93 -0.40 2.41
CA THR A 129 13.79 -1.04 1.42
C THR A 129 13.93 -0.18 0.17
N GLY A 130 12.86 0.51 -0.24
CA GLY A 130 12.90 1.44 -1.36
C GLY A 130 13.76 2.66 -1.09
N LEU A 131 13.81 3.13 0.16
CA LEU A 131 14.67 4.24 0.58
C LEU A 131 16.11 3.79 0.88
N GLY A 132 16.39 2.50 0.83
CA GLY A 132 17.72 1.97 1.13
C GLY A 132 18.03 1.90 2.62
N ILE A 133 17.04 1.91 3.48
CA ILE A 133 17.23 1.95 4.93
C ILE A 133 17.21 0.54 5.54
N GLY A 134 16.71 -0.43 4.83
CA GLY A 134 16.65 -1.72 5.46
C GLY A 134 16.31 -2.88 4.56
#